data_79b4d44ad4408aea758fb07dc654c33b
#
_entry.id   79b4d44ad4408aea758fb07dc654c33b
#
_cell.length_a   1.000
_cell.length_b   1.000
_cell.length_c   1.000
_cell.angle_alpha   90.00
_cell.angle_beta   90.00
_cell.angle_gamma   90.00
#
_symmetry.space_group_name_H-M   'P 1'
#
loop_
_entity.id
_entity.type
_entity.pdbx_description
1 polymer ?
#
loop_
_entity_poly.entity_id
_entity_poly.type
_entity_poly.pdbx_seq_one_letter_code
_entity_poly.pdbx_strand_id
1 'polypeptide(L)'
;VDALLACGEIISSIVMANDLNQNNIKTCALSVKEIGLFFNNDFSFKNSKIIDKFSSYNVLVIPGFIALNDDEEIVTLKRGGGDLSACVFAKFLNCSKVYLFKDVDGVLPFLSPGYKDLKFIRYLNYEEANALSDIGFKIIQQDALDFAFKNNLKIVVSNYETGKVGTIISSTSNNKRIIGMNFTKNSIKIATLFPTLADEQIKKNFSNCHLFFKSFIVNKNYVEY
;
A
#
# COMPACT_ATOMS: atom_id res chain seq x y z
N VAL A 1 4.59 25.29 -1.02
CA VAL A 1 4.61 24.24 0.02
C VAL A 1 5.14 22.93 -0.55
N ASP A 2 4.69 22.51 -1.72
CA ASP A 2 5.01 21.21 -2.31
C ASP A 2 6.51 21.03 -2.59
N ALA A 3 7.18 22.04 -3.11
CA ALA A 3 8.63 22.01 -3.31
C ALA A 3 9.42 21.76 -2.01
N LEU A 4 8.95 22.29 -0.88
CA LEU A 4 9.57 22.04 0.43
C LEU A 4 9.35 20.59 0.89
N LEU A 5 8.14 20.08 0.73
CA LEU A 5 7.83 18.68 1.05
C LEU A 5 8.60 17.69 0.16
N ALA A 6 8.82 18.04 -1.10
CA ALA A 6 9.59 17.24 -2.04
C ALA A 6 11.08 17.13 -1.69
N CYS A 7 11.65 18.11 -0.96
CA CYS A 7 13.08 18.13 -0.61
C CYS A 7 13.52 16.85 0.11
N GLY A 8 12.70 16.33 1.04
CA GLY A 8 13.02 15.12 1.78
C GLY A 8 13.19 13.90 0.86
N GLU A 9 12.26 13.70 -0.06
CA GLU A 9 12.28 12.59 -1.03
C GLU A 9 13.45 12.69 -2.00
N ILE A 10 13.73 13.92 -2.47
CA ILE A 10 14.87 14.17 -3.38
C ILE A 10 16.19 13.88 -2.67
N ILE A 11 16.38 14.40 -1.46
CA ILE A 11 17.60 14.17 -0.67
C ILE A 11 17.76 12.68 -0.38
N SER A 12 16.71 12.02 0.07
CA SER A 12 16.72 10.58 0.36
C SER A 12 17.12 9.75 -0.85
N SER A 13 16.60 10.09 -2.03
CA SER A 13 16.94 9.37 -3.27
C SER A 13 18.42 9.53 -3.65
N ILE A 14 19.00 10.73 -3.45
CA ILE A 14 20.42 11.00 -3.72
C ILE A 14 21.31 10.25 -2.73
N VAL A 15 20.96 10.28 -1.44
CA VAL A 15 21.71 9.57 -0.38
C VAL A 15 21.70 8.07 -0.64
N MET A 16 20.54 7.48 -0.96
CA MET A 16 20.41 6.06 -1.29
C MET A 16 21.26 5.69 -2.51
N ALA A 17 21.22 6.49 -3.58
CA ALA A 17 22.00 6.21 -4.78
C ALA A 17 23.52 6.29 -4.50
N ASN A 18 23.93 7.24 -3.66
CA ASN A 18 25.33 7.36 -3.26
C ASN A 18 25.81 6.15 -2.43
N ASP A 19 25.01 5.71 -1.46
CA ASP A 19 25.32 4.54 -0.65
C ASP A 19 25.42 3.26 -1.50
N LEU A 20 24.50 3.04 -2.42
CA LEU A 20 24.55 1.91 -3.35
C LEU A 20 25.81 1.94 -4.24
N ASN A 21 26.20 3.13 -4.73
CA ASN A 21 27.45 3.27 -5.50
C ASN A 21 28.70 2.98 -4.67
N GLN A 22 28.74 3.37 -3.39
CA GLN A 22 29.84 3.02 -2.48
C GLN A 22 29.92 1.50 -2.25
N ASN A 23 28.80 0.79 -2.37
CA ASN A 23 28.72 -0.67 -2.31
C ASN A 23 28.87 -1.35 -3.70
N ASN A 24 29.47 -0.66 -4.68
CA ASN A 24 29.73 -1.15 -6.04
C ASN A 24 28.47 -1.52 -6.85
N ILE A 25 27.32 -0.98 -6.51
CA ILE A 25 26.09 -1.13 -7.29
C ILE A 25 25.92 0.13 -8.13
N LYS A 26 26.11 0.02 -9.44
CA LYS A 26 26.02 1.15 -10.39
C LYS A 26 24.63 1.76 -10.40
N THR A 27 24.46 2.87 -9.70
CA THR A 27 23.15 3.49 -9.36
C THR A 27 23.09 4.94 -9.81
N CYS A 28 21.91 5.39 -10.24
CA CYS A 28 21.63 6.78 -10.55
C CYS A 28 20.35 7.24 -9.81
N ALA A 29 20.45 8.38 -9.12
CA ALA A 29 19.25 9.11 -8.68
C ALA A 29 18.76 9.98 -9.82
N LEU A 30 17.46 9.92 -10.13
CA LEU A 30 16.84 10.74 -11.16
C LEU A 30 16.24 12.01 -10.57
N SER A 31 16.47 13.14 -11.24
CA SER A 31 15.78 14.38 -10.94
C SER A 31 14.29 14.28 -11.35
N VAL A 32 13.45 15.11 -10.74
CA VAL A 32 12.00 15.14 -11.04
C VAL A 32 11.72 15.36 -12.54
N LYS A 33 12.52 16.21 -13.19
CA LYS A 33 12.42 16.46 -14.65
C LYS A 33 12.84 15.25 -15.50
N GLU A 34 13.86 14.51 -15.10
CA GLU A 34 14.29 13.30 -15.81
C GLU A 34 13.27 12.16 -15.67
N ILE A 35 12.53 12.12 -14.55
CA ILE A 35 11.45 11.18 -14.33
C ILE A 35 10.31 11.46 -15.32
N GLY A 36 9.96 12.73 -15.51
CA GLY A 36 8.92 13.18 -16.42
C GLY A 36 7.52 12.68 -16.06
N LEU A 37 7.27 12.42 -14.77
CA LEU A 37 5.94 12.06 -14.27
C LEU A 37 5.11 13.32 -14.05
N PHE A 38 3.98 13.42 -14.73
CA PHE A 38 3.00 14.49 -14.61
C PHE A 38 1.73 13.98 -13.95
N PHE A 39 1.12 14.82 -13.13
CA PHE A 39 -0.15 14.56 -12.49
C PHE A 39 -1.09 15.76 -12.63
N ASN A 40 -2.15 15.59 -13.42
CA ASN A 40 -3.26 16.51 -13.57
C ASN A 40 -4.55 15.68 -13.66
N ASN A 41 -5.14 15.34 -12.52
CA ASN A 41 -6.23 14.38 -12.35
C ASN A 41 -5.91 12.94 -12.78
N ASP A 42 -4.93 12.72 -13.66
CA ASP A 42 -4.44 11.43 -14.09
C ASP A 42 -2.90 11.47 -14.25
N PHE A 43 -2.27 10.30 -14.30
CA PHE A 43 -0.83 10.16 -14.44
C PHE A 43 -0.43 10.05 -15.91
N SER A 44 0.57 10.83 -16.29
CA SER A 44 1.19 10.74 -17.61
C SER A 44 2.71 10.86 -17.53
N PHE A 45 3.41 10.34 -18.53
CA PHE A 45 4.86 10.49 -18.64
C PHE A 45 5.20 11.27 -19.89
N LYS A 46 5.96 12.37 -19.72
CA LYS A 46 6.42 13.22 -20.83
C LYS A 46 7.95 13.33 -20.75
N ASN A 47 8.64 13.08 -21.88
CA ASN A 47 10.11 13.19 -21.97
C ASN A 47 10.88 12.40 -20.89
N SER A 48 10.33 11.29 -20.41
CA SER A 48 10.94 10.47 -19.35
C SER A 48 12.24 9.84 -19.86
N LYS A 49 13.29 9.97 -19.06
CA LYS A 49 14.61 9.35 -19.30
C LYS A 49 14.82 8.03 -18.57
N ILE A 50 13.79 7.51 -17.91
CA ILE A 50 13.91 6.29 -17.08
C ILE A 50 14.40 5.12 -17.93
N ILE A 51 13.78 4.87 -19.08
CA ILE A 51 14.11 3.72 -19.94
C ILE A 51 15.56 3.85 -20.48
N ASP A 52 15.95 5.05 -20.94
CA ASP A 52 17.30 5.28 -21.46
C ASP A 52 18.37 5.04 -20.40
N LYS A 53 18.12 5.45 -19.18
CA LYS A 53 19.05 5.28 -18.05
C LYS A 53 19.22 3.82 -17.65
N PHE A 54 18.22 2.96 -17.79
CA PHE A 54 18.37 1.53 -17.50
C PHE A 54 19.44 0.83 -18.35
N SER A 55 19.74 1.33 -19.53
CA SER A 55 20.84 0.80 -20.35
C SER A 55 22.23 0.99 -19.72
N SER A 56 22.37 1.96 -18.80
CA SER A 56 23.65 2.37 -18.24
C SER A 56 23.80 2.10 -16.74
N TYR A 57 22.72 1.83 -16.02
CA TYR A 57 22.70 1.66 -14.57
C TYR A 57 21.96 0.38 -14.16
N ASN A 58 22.45 -0.26 -13.09
CA ASN A 58 21.80 -1.44 -12.51
C ASN A 58 20.55 -1.08 -11.69
N VAL A 59 20.59 0.10 -11.04
CA VAL A 59 19.52 0.61 -10.19
C VAL A 59 19.27 2.07 -10.51
N LEU A 60 18.01 2.44 -10.59
CA LEU A 60 17.57 3.83 -10.63
C LEU A 60 16.79 4.12 -9.36
N VAL A 61 17.20 5.15 -8.64
CA VAL A 61 16.49 5.63 -7.46
C VAL A 61 15.63 6.83 -7.86
N ILE A 62 14.35 6.72 -7.62
CA ILE A 62 13.35 7.69 -8.02
C ILE A 62 12.66 8.22 -6.76
N PRO A 63 12.66 9.54 -6.51
CA PRO A 63 11.88 10.09 -5.41
C PRO A 63 10.39 9.83 -5.64
N GLY A 64 9.74 9.19 -4.68
CA GLY A 64 8.30 8.97 -4.68
C GLY A 64 7.52 10.19 -4.21
N PHE A 65 6.18 10.10 -4.14
CA PHE A 65 5.30 11.15 -3.60
C PHE A 65 5.22 12.44 -4.40
N ILE A 66 6.03 12.64 -5.43
CA ILE A 66 6.13 13.88 -6.22
C ILE A 66 5.89 13.62 -7.70
N ALA A 67 5.32 14.63 -8.36
CA ALA A 67 5.09 14.69 -9.80
C ALA A 67 5.29 16.13 -10.28
N LEU A 68 5.06 16.39 -11.55
CA LEU A 68 4.99 17.74 -12.13
C LEU A 68 3.53 18.06 -12.49
N ASN A 69 3.15 19.33 -12.40
CA ASN A 69 1.93 19.84 -13.00
C ASN A 69 2.16 20.26 -14.46
N ASP A 70 1.14 20.79 -15.14
CA ASP A 70 1.26 21.22 -16.54
C ASP A 70 2.21 22.42 -16.73
N ASP A 71 2.46 23.20 -15.68
CA ASP A 71 3.43 24.30 -15.66
C ASP A 71 4.86 23.84 -15.30
N GLU A 72 5.09 22.53 -15.26
CA GLU A 72 6.35 21.89 -14.85
C GLU A 72 6.79 22.23 -13.40
N GLU A 73 5.87 22.64 -12.55
CA GLU A 73 6.13 22.83 -11.13
C GLU A 73 5.95 21.52 -10.36
N ILE A 74 6.74 21.37 -9.29
CA ILE A 74 6.63 20.19 -8.42
C ILE A 74 5.32 20.26 -7.64
N VAL A 75 4.55 19.19 -7.74
CA VAL A 75 3.35 18.93 -6.95
C VAL A 75 3.53 17.66 -6.14
N THR A 76 2.93 17.64 -4.93
CA THR A 76 2.95 16.45 -4.10
C THR A 76 1.66 15.66 -4.29
N LEU A 77 1.78 14.34 -4.31
CA LEU A 77 0.64 13.45 -4.24
C LEU A 77 0.05 13.48 -2.82
N LYS A 78 -1.20 13.08 -2.66
CA LYS A 78 -1.83 13.01 -1.34
C LYS A 78 -1.02 12.14 -0.39
N ARG A 79 -1.28 12.27 0.92
CA ARG A 79 -0.61 11.47 1.96
C ARG A 79 -0.62 9.98 1.59
N GLY A 80 0.55 9.35 1.64
CA GLY A 80 0.77 7.97 1.19
C GLY A 80 1.07 7.85 -0.31
N GLY A 81 1.31 8.97 -0.99
CA GLY A 81 1.64 9.01 -2.41
C GLY A 81 2.90 8.23 -2.82
N GLY A 82 3.74 7.83 -1.86
CA GLY A 82 4.88 6.94 -2.14
C GLY A 82 4.44 5.56 -2.63
N ASP A 83 3.45 4.95 -1.98
CA ASP A 83 2.89 3.66 -2.41
C ASP A 83 2.23 3.78 -3.80
N LEU A 84 1.50 4.89 -4.02
CA LEU A 84 0.87 5.19 -5.32
C LEU A 84 1.93 5.40 -6.41
N SER A 85 2.98 6.20 -6.14
CA SER A 85 4.08 6.42 -7.08
C SER A 85 4.72 5.09 -7.50
N ALA A 86 4.99 4.18 -6.55
CA ALA A 86 5.55 2.87 -6.85
C ALA A 86 4.66 2.07 -7.80
N CYS A 87 3.34 2.09 -7.61
CA CYS A 87 2.39 1.44 -8.50
C CYS A 87 2.35 2.10 -9.90
N VAL A 88 2.39 3.43 -9.97
CA VAL A 88 2.41 4.19 -11.23
C VAL A 88 3.68 3.87 -12.04
N PHE A 89 4.85 3.89 -11.41
CA PHE A 89 6.11 3.51 -12.06
C PHE A 89 6.11 2.05 -12.51
N ALA A 90 5.62 1.13 -11.67
CA ALA A 90 5.53 -0.27 -12.04
C ALA A 90 4.64 -0.48 -13.29
N LYS A 91 3.53 0.23 -13.39
CA LYS A 91 2.67 0.20 -14.59
C LYS A 91 3.37 0.79 -15.81
N PHE A 92 4.03 1.95 -15.67
CA PHE A 92 4.77 2.59 -16.75
C PHE A 92 5.89 1.68 -17.32
N LEU A 93 6.59 0.96 -16.41
CA LEU A 93 7.66 0.04 -16.76
C LEU A 93 7.19 -1.37 -17.15
N ASN A 94 5.88 -1.58 -17.29
CA ASN A 94 5.26 -2.90 -17.56
C ASN A 94 5.70 -3.99 -16.57
N CYS A 95 5.93 -3.63 -15.31
CA CYS A 95 6.21 -4.59 -14.26
C CYS A 95 4.93 -5.35 -13.89
N SER A 96 5.05 -6.65 -13.61
CA SER A 96 3.92 -7.46 -13.15
C SER A 96 3.64 -7.34 -11.65
N LYS A 97 4.57 -6.76 -10.89
CA LYS A 97 4.49 -6.63 -9.43
C LYS A 97 5.30 -5.44 -8.92
N VAL A 98 4.90 -4.94 -7.77
CA VAL A 98 5.62 -3.93 -6.99
C VAL A 98 5.89 -4.46 -5.57
N TYR A 99 7.06 -4.20 -5.04
CA TYR A 99 7.40 -4.49 -3.65
C TYR A 99 7.28 -3.21 -2.83
N LEU A 100 6.48 -3.28 -1.78
CA LEU A 100 6.38 -2.21 -0.78
C LEU A 100 7.09 -2.69 0.50
N PHE A 101 8.25 -2.13 0.77
CA PHE A 101 9.00 -2.40 1.98
C PHE A 101 8.45 -1.55 3.12
N LYS A 102 8.04 -2.22 4.20
CA LYS A 102 7.42 -1.63 5.39
C LYS A 102 8.17 -2.08 6.65
N ASP A 103 7.86 -1.45 7.77
CA ASP A 103 8.34 -1.80 9.11
C ASP A 103 7.60 -3.01 9.75
N VAL A 104 6.72 -3.63 8.98
CA VAL A 104 5.94 -4.80 9.41
C VAL A 104 6.20 -5.99 8.51
N ASP A 105 6.13 -7.20 9.07
CA ASP A 105 6.37 -8.44 8.32
C ASP A 105 5.22 -8.80 7.35
N GLY A 106 4.07 -8.16 7.45
CA GLY A 106 2.89 -8.39 6.62
C GLY A 106 1.61 -7.91 7.30
N VAL A 107 0.48 -8.18 6.68
CA VAL A 107 -0.84 -7.82 7.20
C VAL A 107 -1.27 -8.83 8.25
N LEU A 108 -1.46 -8.37 9.49
CA LEU A 108 -1.99 -9.19 10.57
C LEU A 108 -3.53 -9.27 10.48
N PRO A 109 -4.15 -10.36 10.94
CA PRO A 109 -5.61 -10.46 10.98
C PRO A 109 -6.25 -9.64 12.11
N PHE A 110 -5.47 -9.16 13.08
CA PHE A 110 -5.96 -8.39 14.22
C PHE A 110 -5.08 -7.17 14.47
N LEU A 111 -5.73 -6.04 14.80
CA LEU A 111 -5.10 -4.88 15.40
C LEU A 111 -5.50 -4.82 16.88
N SER A 112 -4.73 -5.48 17.75
CA SER A 112 -4.91 -5.40 19.20
C SER A 112 -3.57 -5.48 19.91
N PRO A 113 -3.29 -4.62 20.90
CA PRO A 113 -2.12 -4.74 21.73
C PRO A 113 -2.23 -6.01 22.59
N GLY A 114 -1.21 -6.86 22.59
CA GLY A 114 -1.11 -8.02 23.49
C GLY A 114 -1.11 -9.40 22.86
N TYR A 115 -1.45 -9.54 21.58
CA TYR A 115 -1.30 -10.81 20.87
C TYR A 115 0.09 -10.88 20.21
N LYS A 116 0.93 -11.75 20.78
CA LYS A 116 2.24 -12.10 20.21
C LYS A 116 2.05 -13.36 19.37
N ASP A 117 2.60 -13.69 18.33
CA ASP A 117 2.49 -14.94 17.54
C ASP A 117 1.33 -15.05 16.54
N LEU A 118 0.78 -13.93 16.08
CA LEU A 118 -0.18 -13.94 15.00
C LEU A 118 0.49 -14.26 13.66
N LYS A 119 -0.09 -15.19 12.89
CA LYS A 119 0.34 -15.44 11.52
C LYS A 119 -0.22 -14.36 10.60
N PHE A 120 0.62 -13.86 9.70
CA PHE A 120 0.20 -12.90 8.68
C PHE A 120 -0.81 -13.51 7.72
N ILE A 121 -1.64 -12.66 7.16
CA ILE A 121 -2.49 -13.00 6.03
C ILE A 121 -1.58 -13.07 4.79
N ARG A 122 -1.29 -14.27 4.31
CA ARG A 122 -0.34 -14.48 3.22
C ARG A 122 -0.82 -13.93 1.88
N TYR A 123 -2.12 -14.07 1.60
CA TYR A 123 -2.74 -13.64 0.36
C TYR A 123 -4.02 -12.86 0.66
N LEU A 124 -4.19 -11.75 -0.04
CA LEU A 124 -5.40 -10.92 -0.06
C LEU A 124 -5.76 -10.61 -1.52
N ASN A 125 -7.04 -10.53 -1.82
CA ASN A 125 -7.45 -9.82 -3.01
C ASN A 125 -7.58 -8.31 -2.71
N TYR A 126 -7.79 -7.48 -3.75
CA TYR A 126 -7.88 -6.03 -3.56
C TYR A 126 -9.10 -5.61 -2.74
N GLU A 127 -10.23 -6.32 -2.89
CA GLU A 127 -11.45 -6.05 -2.12
C GLU A 127 -11.26 -6.39 -0.64
N GLU A 128 -10.59 -7.51 -0.34
CA GLU A 128 -10.21 -7.89 1.02
C GLU A 128 -9.26 -6.87 1.66
N ALA A 129 -8.27 -6.39 0.89
CA ALA A 129 -7.33 -5.36 1.35
C ALA A 129 -8.06 -4.02 1.62
N ASN A 130 -9.01 -3.64 0.77
CA ASN A 130 -9.86 -2.47 0.96
C ASN A 130 -10.74 -2.61 2.20
N ALA A 131 -11.37 -3.77 2.42
CA ALA A 131 -12.18 -4.03 3.61
C ALA A 131 -11.37 -3.91 4.91
N LEU A 132 -10.11 -4.35 4.91
CA LEU A 132 -9.18 -4.14 6.03
C LEU A 132 -8.86 -2.65 6.22
N SER A 133 -8.62 -1.92 5.14
CA SER A 133 -8.37 -0.48 5.18
C SER A 133 -9.54 0.29 5.78
N ASP A 134 -10.77 -0.06 5.41
CA ASP A 134 -12.02 0.54 5.92
C ASP A 134 -12.16 0.41 7.45
N ILE A 135 -11.65 -0.65 8.03
CA ILE A 135 -11.66 -0.86 9.48
C ILE A 135 -10.39 -0.34 10.18
N GLY A 136 -9.49 0.34 9.45
CA GLY A 136 -8.36 1.07 10.02
C GLY A 136 -6.99 0.42 9.90
N PHE A 137 -6.84 -0.62 9.08
CA PHE A 137 -5.53 -1.18 8.75
C PHE A 137 -4.83 -0.26 7.73
N LYS A 138 -3.81 0.45 8.16
CA LYS A 138 -3.09 1.44 7.35
C LYS A 138 -1.81 0.89 6.73
N ILE A 139 -1.86 -0.24 6.06
CA ILE A 139 -0.66 -0.87 5.50
C ILE A 139 -0.34 -0.33 4.12
N ILE A 140 -1.36 -0.16 3.28
CA ILE A 140 -1.27 0.40 1.94
C ILE A 140 -2.33 1.49 1.80
N GLN A 141 -1.98 2.56 1.13
CA GLN A 141 -2.91 3.66 0.87
C GLN A 141 -3.98 3.23 -0.14
N GLN A 142 -5.21 3.72 0.07
CA GLN A 142 -6.37 3.40 -0.75
C GLN A 142 -6.12 3.68 -2.23
N ASP A 143 -5.61 4.87 -2.56
CA ASP A 143 -5.35 5.27 -3.95
C ASP A 143 -4.36 4.31 -4.66
N ALA A 144 -3.39 3.75 -3.91
CA ALA A 144 -2.45 2.76 -4.43
C ALA A 144 -3.12 1.39 -4.67
N LEU A 145 -4.02 0.96 -3.77
CA LEU A 145 -4.81 -0.26 -3.95
C LEU A 145 -5.74 -0.16 -5.16
N ASP A 146 -6.44 0.98 -5.30
CA ASP A 146 -7.36 1.23 -6.41
C ASP A 146 -6.61 1.29 -7.75
N PHE A 147 -5.44 1.93 -7.77
CA PHE A 147 -4.60 1.97 -8.98
C PHE A 147 -4.09 0.57 -9.35
N ALA A 148 -3.61 -0.19 -8.36
CA ALA A 148 -3.13 -1.55 -8.57
C ALA A 148 -4.24 -2.49 -9.06
N PHE A 149 -5.46 -2.38 -8.50
CA PHE A 149 -6.64 -3.11 -8.95
C PHE A 149 -6.96 -2.82 -10.42
N LYS A 150 -7.11 -1.55 -10.78
CA LYS A 150 -7.42 -1.11 -12.16
C LYS A 150 -6.39 -1.60 -13.18
N ASN A 151 -5.13 -1.74 -12.77
CA ASN A 151 -4.03 -2.14 -13.64
C ASN A 151 -3.59 -3.60 -13.47
N ASN A 152 -4.31 -4.39 -12.66
CA ASN A 152 -3.98 -5.79 -12.32
C ASN A 152 -2.52 -5.96 -11.85
N LEU A 153 -2.02 -5.02 -11.06
CA LEU A 153 -0.65 -4.96 -10.59
C LEU A 153 -0.52 -5.64 -9.23
N LYS A 154 0.20 -6.72 -9.13
CA LYS A 154 0.45 -7.42 -7.88
C LYS A 154 1.27 -6.56 -6.91
N ILE A 155 0.80 -6.42 -5.66
CA ILE A 155 1.52 -5.76 -4.57
C ILE A 155 2.09 -6.82 -3.64
N VAL A 156 3.38 -6.68 -3.29
CA VAL A 156 4.08 -7.55 -2.35
C VAL A 156 4.54 -6.70 -1.17
N VAL A 157 3.95 -6.92 -0.01
CA VAL A 157 4.38 -6.29 1.24
C VAL A 157 5.52 -7.09 1.83
N SER A 158 6.65 -6.45 2.08
CA SER A 158 7.86 -7.06 2.62
C SER A 158 8.41 -6.21 3.76
N ASN A 159 9.03 -6.86 4.73
CA ASN A 159 9.75 -6.16 5.80
C ASN A 159 11.09 -5.64 5.27
N TYR A 160 11.41 -4.36 5.51
CA TYR A 160 12.66 -3.76 5.03
C TYR A 160 13.90 -4.25 5.77
N GLU A 161 13.78 -4.66 7.04
CA GLU A 161 14.91 -5.18 7.84
C GLU A 161 15.28 -6.62 7.48
N THR A 162 14.26 -7.46 7.31
CA THR A 162 14.47 -8.90 7.10
C THR A 162 14.40 -9.33 5.63
N GLY A 163 13.89 -8.47 4.75
CA GLY A 163 13.61 -8.79 3.34
C GLY A 163 12.52 -9.86 3.13
N LYS A 164 11.88 -10.34 4.22
CA LYS A 164 10.86 -11.40 4.13
C LYS A 164 9.57 -10.88 3.49
N VAL A 165 9.05 -11.69 2.57
CA VAL A 165 7.74 -11.45 1.97
C VAL A 165 6.65 -11.87 2.95
N GLY A 166 5.83 -10.93 3.36
CA GLY A 166 4.69 -11.12 4.27
C GLY A 166 3.39 -11.38 3.53
N THR A 167 2.80 -10.35 2.95
CA THR A 167 1.48 -10.41 2.31
C THR A 167 1.57 -10.10 0.82
N ILE A 168 0.83 -10.84 0.02
CA ILE A 168 0.70 -10.62 -1.42
C ILE A 168 -0.74 -10.22 -1.71
N ILE A 169 -0.93 -9.09 -2.41
CA ILE A 169 -2.23 -8.59 -2.85
C ILE A 169 -2.31 -8.72 -4.37
N SER A 170 -3.36 -9.37 -4.86
CA SER A 170 -3.57 -9.60 -6.29
C SER A 170 -5.06 -9.83 -6.58
N SER A 171 -5.42 -10.11 -7.82
CA SER A 171 -6.81 -10.46 -8.19
C SER A 171 -7.27 -11.83 -7.65
N THR A 172 -6.39 -12.65 -7.08
CA THR A 172 -6.74 -13.99 -6.58
C THR A 172 -7.43 -13.88 -5.22
N SER A 173 -8.64 -14.42 -5.10
CA SER A 173 -9.41 -14.46 -3.85
C SER A 173 -9.11 -15.71 -3.03
N ASN A 174 -9.16 -15.57 -1.71
CA ASN A 174 -9.10 -16.68 -0.76
C ASN A 174 -10.49 -17.07 -0.20
N ASN A 175 -11.57 -16.38 -0.61
CA ASN A 175 -12.95 -16.61 -0.20
C ASN A 175 -13.17 -16.71 1.32
N LYS A 176 -12.43 -15.95 2.11
CA LYS A 176 -12.60 -15.94 3.56
C LYS A 176 -13.84 -15.11 3.95
N ARG A 177 -14.67 -15.64 4.83
CA ARG A 177 -15.84 -14.92 5.35
C ARG A 177 -15.45 -13.76 6.26
N ILE A 178 -14.46 -13.97 7.13
CA ILE A 178 -13.86 -12.95 8.01
C ILE A 178 -12.41 -12.79 7.61
N ILE A 179 -12.01 -11.56 7.28
CA ILE A 179 -10.68 -11.21 6.78
C ILE A 179 -9.80 -10.76 7.94
N GLY A 180 -10.34 -9.88 8.78
CA GLY A 180 -9.62 -9.36 9.94
C GLY A 180 -10.52 -8.56 10.88
N MET A 181 -9.97 -8.19 12.04
CA MET A 181 -10.69 -7.45 13.07
C MET A 181 -9.84 -6.32 13.64
N ASN A 182 -10.49 -5.20 13.94
CA ASN A 182 -9.89 -4.07 14.66
C ASN A 182 -10.68 -3.79 15.94
N PHE A 183 -9.98 -3.75 17.06
CA PHE A 183 -10.55 -3.48 18.37
C PHE A 183 -10.24 -2.03 18.75
N THR A 184 -11.28 -1.26 19.01
CA THR A 184 -11.19 0.07 19.58
C THR A 184 -11.71 0.06 21.02
N LYS A 185 -11.58 1.18 21.74
CA LYS A 185 -12.11 1.26 23.12
C LYS A 185 -13.63 0.99 23.21
N ASN A 186 -14.37 1.31 22.15
CA ASN A 186 -15.83 1.35 22.16
C ASN A 186 -16.47 0.42 21.12
N SER A 187 -15.69 -0.17 20.21
CA SER A 187 -16.25 -1.01 19.14
C SER A 187 -15.29 -2.06 18.63
N ILE A 188 -15.86 -3.09 18.01
CA ILE A 188 -15.13 -4.11 17.26
C ILE A 188 -15.57 -3.99 15.81
N LYS A 189 -14.62 -3.75 14.91
CA LYS A 189 -14.85 -3.71 13.46
C LYS A 189 -14.32 -4.99 12.84
N ILE A 190 -15.15 -5.66 12.05
CA ILE A 190 -14.82 -6.93 11.40
C ILE A 190 -14.87 -6.75 9.90
N ALA A 191 -13.72 -6.83 9.25
CA ALA A 191 -13.61 -6.79 7.79
C ALA A 191 -14.14 -8.08 7.17
N THR A 192 -15.05 -7.95 6.21
CA THR A 192 -15.68 -9.08 5.51
C THR A 192 -16.23 -8.60 4.18
N LEU A 193 -16.23 -9.47 3.16
CA LEU A 193 -16.93 -9.24 1.89
C LEU A 193 -18.39 -9.75 1.94
N PHE A 194 -18.78 -10.39 3.05
CA PHE A 194 -20.11 -10.96 3.25
C PHE A 194 -20.70 -10.49 4.59
N PRO A 195 -21.03 -9.19 4.75
CA PRO A 195 -21.35 -8.62 6.06
C PRO A 195 -22.59 -9.26 6.69
N THR A 196 -23.63 -9.56 5.94
CA THR A 196 -24.83 -10.22 6.46
C THR A 196 -24.55 -11.62 7.02
N LEU A 197 -23.81 -12.44 6.26
CA LEU A 197 -23.43 -13.79 6.71
C LEU A 197 -22.48 -13.76 7.90
N ALA A 198 -21.56 -12.78 7.94
CA ALA A 198 -20.65 -12.59 9.06
C ALA A 198 -21.42 -12.19 10.32
N ASP A 199 -22.38 -11.27 10.23
CA ASP A 199 -23.23 -10.85 11.33
C ASP A 199 -24.02 -12.03 11.92
N GLU A 200 -24.69 -12.84 11.09
CA GLU A 200 -25.42 -14.03 11.53
C GLU A 200 -24.53 -15.03 12.26
N GLN A 201 -23.32 -15.28 11.72
CA GLN A 201 -22.37 -16.22 12.31
C GLN A 201 -21.82 -15.70 13.65
N ILE A 202 -21.55 -14.40 13.75
CA ILE A 202 -21.05 -13.74 14.95
C ILE A 202 -22.13 -13.81 16.04
N LYS A 203 -23.36 -13.41 15.76
CA LYS A 203 -24.49 -13.48 16.69
C LYS A 203 -24.70 -14.90 17.19
N LYS A 204 -24.63 -15.91 16.33
CA LYS A 204 -24.75 -17.33 16.71
C LYS A 204 -23.61 -17.78 17.62
N ASN A 205 -22.37 -17.40 17.34
CA ASN A 205 -21.21 -17.84 18.13
C ASN A 205 -21.09 -17.12 19.46
N PHE A 206 -21.52 -15.87 19.55
CA PHE A 206 -21.43 -15.04 20.76
C PHE A 206 -22.72 -15.02 21.61
N SER A 207 -23.81 -15.66 21.16
CA SER A 207 -25.05 -15.78 21.95
C SER A 207 -24.84 -16.38 23.34
N ASN A 208 -23.82 -17.23 23.52
CA ASN A 208 -23.49 -17.88 24.77
C ASN A 208 -22.45 -17.12 25.62
N CYS A 209 -21.96 -15.98 25.18
CA CYS A 209 -20.84 -15.28 25.85
C CYS A 209 -21.26 -14.11 26.73
N HIS A 210 -22.55 -13.85 26.97
CA HIS A 210 -23.08 -12.69 27.72
C HIS A 210 -22.51 -11.32 27.24
N LEU A 211 -22.02 -11.25 26.02
CA LEU A 211 -21.58 -10.02 25.39
C LEU A 211 -22.80 -9.32 24.77
N PHE A 212 -23.24 -8.24 25.40
CA PHE A 212 -24.33 -7.41 24.87
C PHE A 212 -23.79 -6.41 23.86
N PHE A 213 -23.94 -6.69 22.58
CA PHE A 213 -23.74 -5.69 21.54
C PHE A 213 -24.93 -4.73 21.53
N LYS A 214 -24.76 -3.50 21.99
CA LYS A 214 -25.83 -2.50 22.05
C LYS A 214 -26.27 -1.97 20.70
N SER A 215 -25.38 -1.99 19.72
CA SER A 215 -25.68 -1.56 18.35
C SER A 215 -24.66 -2.18 17.39
N PHE A 216 -25.06 -2.42 16.17
CA PHE A 216 -24.14 -2.78 15.11
C PHE A 216 -24.49 -1.99 13.84
N ILE A 217 -23.46 -1.72 13.05
CA ILE A 217 -23.58 -1.10 11.73
C ILE A 217 -23.09 -2.10 10.71
N VAL A 218 -23.92 -2.42 9.73
CA VAL A 218 -23.53 -3.24 8.57
C VAL A 218 -23.15 -2.30 7.44
N ASN A 219 -21.90 -2.33 7.06
CA ASN A 219 -21.37 -1.58 5.92
C ASN A 219 -21.04 -2.55 4.77
N LYS A 220 -20.73 -2.00 3.58
CA LYS A 220 -20.42 -2.79 2.39
C LYS A 220 -19.29 -3.81 2.65
N ASN A 221 -18.28 -3.44 3.42
CA ASN A 221 -17.04 -4.19 3.59
C ASN A 221 -16.74 -4.57 5.06
N TYR A 222 -17.59 -4.19 6.01
CA TYR A 222 -17.39 -4.54 7.42
C TYR A 222 -18.67 -4.50 8.25
N VAL A 223 -18.60 -5.15 9.41
CA VAL A 223 -19.61 -5.10 10.47
C VAL A 223 -18.96 -4.47 11.70
N GLU A 224 -19.66 -3.56 12.40
CA GLU A 224 -19.19 -2.89 13.61
C GLU A 224 -20.14 -3.19 14.78
N TYR A 225 -19.60 -3.60 15.92
CA TYR A 225 -20.29 -3.92 17.18
C TYR A 225 -19.86 -3.02 18.32
#